data_9ce8186c6871e9c7a2ae214aea40931c
#
_entry.id   9ce8186c6871e9c7a2ae214aea40931c
#
_cell.length_a   1.000
_cell.length_b   1.000
_cell.length_c   1.000
_cell.angle_alpha   90.00
_cell.angle_beta   90.00
_cell.angle_gamma   90.00
#
_symmetry.space_group_name_H-M   'P 1'
#
loop_
_entity.id
_entity.type
_entity.pdbx_description
1 polymer ?
#
loop_
_entity_poly.entity_id
_entity_poly.type
_entity_poly.pdbx_seq_one_letter_code
_entity_poly.pdbx_strand_id
1 'polypeptide(L)'
;MAMPAELSRRWTARQVRDLIAAAPLATPRYELVDGELLVTPSPALPHQVVVTRLLVALVAYLDREGIGVAIPSPSDVELEPEFVTQPDIFAVPKAEWRRVMKEGLPIRELMLALEVLAPSSSRHDRVRKRPLYQRHVPDYWIVDLDARLVERWLPGDERSALLTETLMWHPPGASAPFVLELEPFFEAALSIH
;
A
#
# COMPACT_ATOMS: atom_id res chain seq x y z
N MET A 1 -10.70 -40.02 -3.05
CA MET A 1 -11.66 -39.44 -2.10
C MET A 1 -11.58 -37.93 -2.31
N ALA A 2 -12.52 -37.35 -3.06
CA ALA A 2 -12.53 -35.92 -3.35
C ALA A 2 -12.91 -35.18 -2.04
N MET A 3 -12.09 -34.22 -1.64
CA MET A 3 -12.48 -33.31 -0.57
C MET A 3 -13.74 -32.56 -0.99
N PRO A 4 -14.72 -32.39 -0.09
CA PRO A 4 -15.90 -31.58 -0.39
C PRO A 4 -15.38 -30.18 -0.76
N ALA A 5 -15.91 -29.62 -1.84
CA ALA A 5 -15.76 -28.22 -2.14
C ALA A 5 -16.43 -27.46 -0.98
N GLU A 6 -15.67 -27.05 0.01
CA GLU A 6 -16.06 -25.99 0.91
C GLU A 6 -16.34 -24.80 -0.02
N LEU A 7 -17.59 -24.44 -0.11
CA LEU A 7 -18.06 -23.22 -0.73
C LEU A 7 -17.20 -22.09 -0.12
N SER A 8 -16.25 -21.57 -0.87
CA SER A 8 -15.42 -20.49 -0.43
C SER A 8 -16.35 -19.34 -0.07
N ARG A 9 -16.54 -19.12 1.22
CA ARG A 9 -17.45 -18.11 1.76
C ARG A 9 -16.96 -16.77 1.24
N ARG A 10 -17.72 -16.14 0.36
CA ARG A 10 -17.42 -14.78 -0.07
C ARG A 10 -17.67 -13.85 1.11
N TRP A 11 -16.65 -13.09 1.44
CA TRP A 11 -16.68 -12.07 2.47
C TRP A 11 -17.22 -10.77 1.90
N THR A 12 -17.84 -9.97 2.75
CA THR A 12 -18.27 -8.61 2.42
C THR A 12 -17.40 -7.60 3.16
N ALA A 13 -17.28 -6.38 2.63
CA ALA A 13 -16.55 -5.29 3.27
C ALA A 13 -17.03 -5.03 4.71
N ARG A 14 -18.35 -5.16 4.97
CA ARG A 14 -18.91 -5.04 6.32
C ARG A 14 -18.35 -6.09 7.26
N GLN A 15 -18.35 -7.36 6.86
CA GLN A 15 -17.83 -8.45 7.71
C GLN A 15 -16.33 -8.28 8.00
N VAL A 16 -15.55 -7.81 7.03
CA VAL A 16 -14.12 -7.56 7.24
C VAL A 16 -13.90 -6.37 8.16
N ARG A 17 -14.65 -5.27 8.01
CA ARG A 17 -14.61 -4.15 8.96
C ARG A 17 -15.03 -4.56 10.39
N ASP A 18 -16.04 -5.41 10.51
CA ASP A 18 -16.45 -5.93 11.81
C ASP A 18 -15.32 -6.76 12.45
N LEU A 19 -14.57 -7.55 11.65
CA LEU A 19 -13.37 -8.27 12.13
C LEU A 19 -12.26 -7.31 12.58
N ILE A 20 -11.97 -6.29 11.78
CA ILE A 20 -10.95 -5.27 12.11
C ILE A 20 -11.33 -4.55 13.39
N ALA A 21 -12.59 -4.13 13.52
CA ALA A 21 -13.08 -3.45 14.72
C ALA A 21 -13.07 -4.33 15.98
N ALA A 22 -13.24 -5.64 15.82
CA ALA A 22 -13.22 -6.60 16.92
C ALA A 22 -11.79 -7.08 17.27
N ALA A 23 -10.79 -6.79 16.41
CA ALA A 23 -9.43 -7.24 16.64
C ALA A 23 -8.80 -6.46 17.81
N PRO A 24 -8.23 -7.14 18.82
CA PRO A 24 -7.63 -6.49 19.99
C PRO A 24 -6.29 -5.80 19.68
N LEU A 25 -5.70 -6.15 18.55
CA LEU A 25 -4.40 -5.66 18.09
C LEU A 25 -4.48 -5.31 16.60
N ALA A 26 -3.57 -4.46 16.13
CA ALA A 26 -3.45 -4.08 14.73
C ALA A 26 -2.96 -5.22 13.81
N THR A 27 -2.54 -6.35 14.38
CA THR A 27 -2.09 -7.55 13.66
C THR A 27 -2.76 -8.80 14.24
N PRO A 28 -3.07 -9.81 13.41
CA PRO A 28 -2.88 -9.83 11.95
C PRO A 28 -3.75 -8.78 11.24
N ARG A 29 -3.32 -8.32 10.05
CA ARG A 29 -4.14 -7.45 9.21
C ARG A 29 -5.18 -8.29 8.47
N TYR A 30 -6.37 -7.74 8.32
CA TYR A 30 -7.48 -8.33 7.57
C TYR A 30 -7.80 -7.44 6.38
N GLU A 31 -7.75 -7.99 5.18
CA GLU A 31 -8.07 -7.29 3.94
C GLU A 31 -9.10 -8.07 3.14
N LEU A 32 -9.89 -7.38 2.34
CA LEU A 32 -10.87 -7.98 1.43
C LEU A 32 -10.43 -7.70 -0.01
N VAL A 33 -10.14 -8.75 -0.75
CA VAL A 33 -9.80 -8.64 -2.17
C VAL A 33 -10.64 -9.65 -2.95
N ASP A 34 -11.48 -9.18 -3.84
CA ASP A 34 -12.36 -10.01 -4.68
C ASP A 34 -13.28 -10.97 -3.89
N GLY A 35 -13.74 -10.54 -2.72
CA GLY A 35 -14.56 -11.35 -1.83
C GLY A 35 -13.78 -12.42 -1.03
N GLU A 36 -12.46 -12.45 -1.14
CA GLU A 36 -11.58 -13.30 -0.33
C GLU A 36 -11.02 -12.51 0.85
N LEU A 37 -11.07 -13.09 2.06
CA LEU A 37 -10.39 -12.56 3.23
C LEU A 37 -8.91 -12.91 3.17
N LEU A 38 -8.07 -11.89 3.11
CA LEU A 38 -6.63 -12.02 3.27
C LEU A 38 -6.25 -11.73 4.73
N VAL A 39 -5.42 -12.59 5.30
CA VAL A 39 -4.92 -12.45 6.67
C VAL A 39 -3.39 -12.37 6.61
N THR A 40 -2.86 -11.19 6.93
CA THR A 40 -1.42 -10.92 6.87
C THR A 40 -0.84 -10.88 8.29
N PRO A 41 0.14 -11.72 8.62
CA PRO A 41 0.79 -11.71 9.93
C PRO A 41 1.60 -10.43 10.16
N SER A 42 2.10 -10.26 11.38
CA SER A 42 2.99 -9.14 11.71
C SER A 42 4.22 -9.15 10.79
N PRO A 43 4.58 -8.00 10.21
CA PRO A 43 5.73 -7.91 9.32
C PRO A 43 7.06 -8.03 10.08
N ALA A 44 8.10 -8.49 9.36
CA ALA A 44 9.46 -8.58 9.91
C ALA A 44 10.08 -7.20 10.13
N LEU A 45 11.09 -7.11 11.01
CA LEU A 45 11.75 -5.85 11.35
C LEU A 45 12.35 -5.12 10.14
N PRO A 46 13.07 -5.74 9.18
CA PRO A 46 13.58 -5.05 8.00
C PRO A 46 12.47 -4.37 7.18
N HIS A 47 11.33 -5.03 7.02
CA HIS A 47 10.15 -4.46 6.37
C HIS A 47 9.71 -3.17 7.09
N GLN A 48 9.57 -3.19 8.41
CA GLN A 48 9.15 -2.03 9.18
C GLN A 48 10.15 -0.86 9.10
N VAL A 49 11.45 -1.14 9.06
CA VAL A 49 12.48 -0.11 8.89
C VAL A 49 12.32 0.58 7.53
N VAL A 50 12.13 -0.19 6.47
CA VAL A 50 11.95 0.35 5.11
C VAL A 50 10.65 1.16 5.03
N VAL A 51 9.53 0.63 5.54
CA VAL A 51 8.25 1.37 5.61
C VAL A 51 8.43 2.69 6.35
N THR A 52 9.09 2.68 7.50
CA THR A 52 9.30 3.90 8.29
C THR A 52 10.13 4.94 7.53
N ARG A 53 11.22 4.54 6.88
CA ARG A 53 12.08 5.46 6.12
C ARG A 53 11.38 6.05 4.89
N LEU A 54 10.62 5.22 4.15
CA LEU A 54 9.81 5.68 3.02
C LEU A 54 8.70 6.64 3.49
N LEU A 55 8.04 6.31 4.59
CA LEU A 55 7.01 7.17 5.16
C LEU A 55 7.57 8.55 5.51
N VAL A 56 8.70 8.61 6.21
CA VAL A 56 9.35 9.87 6.59
C VAL A 56 9.69 10.71 5.34
N ALA A 57 10.25 10.09 4.31
CA ALA A 57 10.58 10.78 3.07
C ALA A 57 9.33 11.31 2.33
N LEU A 58 8.26 10.50 2.25
CA LEU A 58 7.01 10.89 1.60
C LEU A 58 6.27 11.98 2.39
N VAL A 59 6.23 11.90 3.72
CA VAL A 59 5.64 12.95 4.58
C VAL A 59 6.35 14.26 4.36
N ALA A 60 7.69 14.28 4.46
CA ALA A 60 8.48 15.50 4.25
C ALA A 60 8.26 16.11 2.86
N TYR A 61 8.12 15.28 1.83
CA TYR A 61 7.82 15.75 0.48
C TYR A 61 6.41 16.34 0.37
N LEU A 62 5.39 15.59 0.80
CA LEU A 62 3.99 16.01 0.67
C LEU A 62 3.67 17.25 1.49
N ASP A 63 4.27 17.38 2.67
CA ASP A 63 4.14 18.57 3.51
C ASP A 63 4.77 19.79 2.85
N ARG A 64 5.98 19.65 2.28
CA ARG A 64 6.66 20.73 1.54
C ARG A 64 5.85 21.18 0.34
N GLU A 65 5.31 20.26 -0.45
CA GLU A 65 4.49 20.58 -1.63
C GLU A 65 3.04 21.02 -1.26
N GLY A 66 2.58 20.68 -0.05
CA GLY A 66 1.25 21.05 0.44
C GLY A 66 0.08 20.41 -0.30
N ILE A 67 0.30 19.26 -0.94
CA ILE A 67 -0.66 18.61 -1.87
C ILE A 67 -1.42 17.44 -1.27
N GLY A 68 -0.97 16.85 -0.17
CA GLY A 68 -1.60 15.65 0.39
C GLY A 68 -0.97 15.19 1.70
N VAL A 69 -1.30 13.98 2.11
CA VAL A 69 -0.85 13.36 3.35
C VAL A 69 -0.42 11.92 3.07
N ALA A 70 0.73 11.50 3.59
CA ALA A 70 1.13 10.09 3.59
C ALA A 70 0.69 9.41 4.89
N ILE A 71 0.10 8.23 4.77
CA ILE A 71 -0.48 7.47 5.90
C ILE A 71 0.07 6.04 5.85
N PRO A 72 0.56 5.50 6.98
CA PRO A 72 0.98 4.11 7.06
C PRO A 72 -0.19 3.19 7.43
N SER A 73 -0.03 1.90 7.16
CA SER A 73 -0.86 0.84 7.74
C SER A 73 -0.70 0.79 9.29
N PRO A 74 -1.74 0.34 10.03
CA PRO A 74 -3.05 -0.11 9.55
C PRO A 74 -4.02 1.06 9.35
N SER A 75 -4.51 1.24 8.15
CA SER A 75 -5.56 2.20 7.83
C SER A 75 -6.34 1.70 6.61
N ASP A 76 -7.66 1.66 6.73
CA ASP A 76 -8.52 1.08 5.71
C ASP A 76 -8.72 2.01 4.52
N VAL A 77 -8.51 1.46 3.33
CA VAL A 77 -8.81 2.08 2.05
C VAL A 77 -9.86 1.25 1.34
N GLU A 78 -10.92 1.88 0.85
CA GLU A 78 -12.02 1.23 0.14
C GLU A 78 -12.18 1.85 -1.25
N LEU A 79 -11.44 1.34 -2.22
CA LEU A 79 -11.46 1.80 -3.60
C LEU A 79 -12.68 1.29 -4.38
N GLU A 80 -13.19 0.12 -4.03
CA GLU A 80 -14.41 -0.48 -4.53
C GLU A 80 -15.18 -1.15 -3.38
N PRO A 81 -16.52 -1.40 -3.49
CA PRO A 81 -17.32 -1.97 -2.40
C PRO A 81 -16.86 -3.35 -1.90
N GLU A 82 -16.21 -4.14 -2.76
CA GLU A 82 -15.70 -5.49 -2.45
C GLU A 82 -14.19 -5.50 -2.13
N PHE A 83 -13.57 -4.31 -1.96
CA PHE A 83 -12.15 -4.18 -1.69
C PHE A 83 -11.90 -3.26 -0.48
N VAL A 84 -11.46 -3.87 0.60
CA VAL A 84 -10.95 -3.17 1.77
C VAL A 84 -9.49 -3.60 1.93
N THR A 85 -8.58 -2.68 1.66
CA THR A 85 -7.14 -2.93 1.70
C THR A 85 -6.43 -2.02 2.69
N GLN A 86 -5.26 -2.44 3.14
CA GLN A 86 -4.40 -1.70 4.06
C GLN A 86 -2.98 -1.63 3.46
N PRO A 87 -2.73 -0.78 2.45
CA PRO A 87 -1.39 -0.62 1.89
C PRO A 87 -0.37 -0.27 2.98
N ASP A 88 0.86 -0.74 2.85
CA ASP A 88 1.89 -0.41 3.85
C ASP A 88 2.10 1.09 4.00
N ILE A 89 2.05 1.83 2.88
CA ILE A 89 1.96 3.29 2.85
C ILE A 89 1.04 3.70 1.70
N PHE A 90 0.28 4.76 1.89
CA PHE A 90 -0.46 5.39 0.81
C PHE A 90 -0.48 6.91 0.96
N ALA A 91 -0.65 7.61 -0.16
CA ALA A 91 -0.78 9.06 -0.18
C ALA A 91 -2.19 9.47 -0.59
N VAL A 92 -2.79 10.35 0.21
CA VAL A 92 -4.15 10.86 0.03
C VAL A 92 -4.07 12.31 -0.43
N PRO A 93 -4.78 12.71 -1.51
CA PRO A 93 -4.81 14.11 -1.93
C PRO A 93 -5.48 14.98 -0.87
N LYS A 94 -5.06 16.24 -0.80
CA LYS A 94 -5.52 17.20 0.22
C LYS A 94 -7.06 17.36 0.25
N ALA A 95 -7.71 17.22 -0.91
CA ALA A 95 -9.18 17.30 -1.01
C ALA A 95 -9.85 16.11 -0.31
N GLU A 96 -9.39 14.92 -0.61
CA GLU A 96 -9.89 13.68 0.01
C GLU A 96 -9.59 13.65 1.51
N TRP A 97 -8.40 14.08 1.94
CA TRP A 97 -8.07 14.20 3.35
C TRP A 97 -9.04 15.11 4.10
N ARG A 98 -9.36 16.29 3.53
CA ARG A 98 -10.36 17.20 4.11
C ARG A 98 -11.75 16.57 4.19
N ARG A 99 -12.16 15.81 3.16
CA ARG A 99 -13.43 15.07 3.17
C ARG A 99 -13.45 14.05 4.31
N VAL A 100 -12.41 13.23 4.43
CA VAL A 100 -12.31 12.20 5.48
C VAL A 100 -12.34 12.81 6.88
N MET A 101 -11.61 13.91 7.09
CA MET A 101 -11.62 14.62 8.40
C MET A 101 -12.98 15.22 8.75
N LYS A 102 -13.79 15.56 7.77
CA LYS A 102 -15.13 16.15 7.98
C LYS A 102 -16.23 15.10 8.07
N GLU A 103 -16.17 14.07 7.23
CA GLU A 103 -17.26 13.10 7.00
C GLU A 103 -16.95 11.71 7.53
N GLY A 104 -15.68 11.44 7.87
CA GLY A 104 -15.20 10.13 8.28
C GLY A 104 -14.81 9.21 7.13
N LEU A 105 -14.42 8.00 7.51
CA LEU A 105 -14.04 6.92 6.58
C LEU A 105 -15.24 6.44 5.74
N PRO A 106 -15.00 5.71 4.63
CA PRO A 106 -13.70 5.22 4.14
C PRO A 106 -12.92 6.24 3.31
N ILE A 107 -11.59 6.00 3.19
CA ILE A 107 -10.72 6.66 2.21
C ILE A 107 -10.99 6.00 0.85
N ARG A 108 -11.24 6.81 -0.19
CA ARG A 108 -11.64 6.34 -1.52
C ARG A 108 -10.76 6.81 -2.66
N GLU A 109 -9.92 7.80 -2.41
CA GLU A 109 -9.05 8.39 -3.43
C GLU A 109 -7.61 8.44 -2.92
N LEU A 110 -6.70 7.89 -3.73
CA LEU A 110 -5.27 7.87 -3.46
C LEU A 110 -4.51 8.54 -4.60
N MET A 111 -3.38 9.16 -4.27
CA MET A 111 -2.36 9.57 -5.25
C MET A 111 -1.32 8.49 -5.46
N LEU A 112 -1.08 7.67 -4.44
CA LEU A 112 -0.08 6.62 -4.41
C LEU A 112 -0.56 5.51 -3.47
N ALA A 113 -0.34 4.25 -3.86
CA ALA A 113 -0.32 3.11 -2.95
C ALA A 113 1.06 2.43 -3.03
N LEU A 114 1.55 1.92 -1.90
CA LEU A 114 2.86 1.30 -1.80
C LEU A 114 2.78 0.07 -0.90
N GLU A 115 3.33 -1.03 -1.38
CA GLU A 115 3.52 -2.28 -0.63
C GLU A 115 5.01 -2.62 -0.57
N VAL A 116 5.48 -2.98 0.60
CA VAL A 116 6.83 -3.52 0.80
C VAL A 116 6.73 -5.03 0.88
N LEU A 117 7.40 -5.75 -0.02
CA LEU A 117 7.26 -7.19 -0.09
C LEU A 117 7.75 -7.89 1.17
N ALA A 118 6.92 -8.80 1.64
CA ALA A 118 7.30 -9.82 2.60
C ALA A 118 7.12 -11.20 1.96
N PRO A 119 7.87 -12.23 2.36
CA PRO A 119 7.71 -13.58 1.81
C PRO A 119 6.28 -14.11 1.87
N SER A 120 5.52 -13.70 2.88
CA SER A 120 4.13 -14.12 3.09
C SER A 120 3.10 -13.39 2.21
N SER A 121 3.41 -12.16 1.73
CA SER A 121 2.44 -11.32 1.00
C SER A 121 2.77 -11.15 -0.48
N SER A 122 4.02 -11.40 -0.91
CA SER A 122 4.52 -11.06 -2.25
C SER A 122 3.64 -11.52 -3.42
N ARG A 123 3.03 -12.71 -3.31
CA ARG A 123 2.11 -13.23 -4.32
C ARG A 123 0.79 -12.46 -4.34
N HIS A 124 0.26 -12.10 -3.16
CA HIS A 124 -1.00 -11.35 -3.05
C HIS A 124 -0.83 -9.93 -3.58
N ASP A 125 0.28 -9.28 -3.24
CA ASP A 125 0.58 -7.92 -3.67
C ASP A 125 0.72 -7.82 -5.20
N ARG A 126 1.49 -8.76 -5.81
CA ARG A 126 1.71 -8.78 -7.26
C ARG A 126 0.54 -9.29 -8.09
N VAL A 127 -0.24 -10.26 -7.59
CA VAL A 127 -1.27 -10.96 -8.38
C VAL A 127 -2.67 -10.49 -8.06
N ARG A 128 -2.97 -10.20 -6.79
CA ARG A 128 -4.32 -9.88 -6.33
C ARG A 128 -4.55 -8.38 -6.18
N LYS A 129 -3.66 -7.68 -5.45
CA LYS A 129 -3.83 -6.25 -5.17
C LYS A 129 -3.45 -5.37 -6.36
N ARG A 130 -2.39 -5.74 -7.11
CA ARG A 130 -1.93 -4.95 -8.25
C ARG A 130 -3.03 -4.60 -9.25
N PRO A 131 -3.88 -5.52 -9.76
CA PRO A 131 -4.93 -5.16 -10.71
C PRO A 131 -5.95 -4.17 -10.15
N LEU A 132 -6.22 -4.22 -8.85
CA LEU A 132 -7.06 -3.25 -8.16
C LEU A 132 -6.40 -1.87 -8.14
N TYR A 133 -5.16 -1.80 -7.64
CA TYR A 133 -4.46 -0.51 -7.54
C TYR A 133 -4.25 0.13 -8.91
N GLN A 134 -3.90 -0.63 -9.94
CA GLN A 134 -3.75 -0.11 -11.30
C GLN A 134 -5.03 0.51 -11.89
N ARG A 135 -6.22 0.05 -11.45
CA ARG A 135 -7.49 0.64 -11.91
C ARG A 135 -7.84 1.95 -11.21
N HIS A 136 -7.41 2.12 -9.98
CA HIS A 136 -7.91 3.17 -9.10
C HIS A 136 -6.86 4.15 -8.61
N VAL A 137 -5.59 3.80 -8.68
CA VAL A 137 -4.49 4.61 -8.13
C VAL A 137 -3.56 5.05 -9.26
N PRO A 138 -3.26 6.35 -9.38
CA PRO A 138 -2.38 6.86 -10.42
C PRO A 138 -0.97 6.30 -10.41
N ASP A 139 -0.50 5.85 -9.24
CA ASP A 139 0.84 5.30 -9.06
C ASP A 139 0.81 4.19 -8.00
N TYR A 140 1.32 3.02 -8.34
CA TYR A 140 1.43 1.90 -7.42
C TYR A 140 2.85 1.36 -7.40
N TRP A 141 3.44 1.27 -6.21
CA TRP A 141 4.81 0.79 -6.02
C TRP A 141 4.84 -0.50 -5.22
N ILE A 142 5.66 -1.42 -5.67
CA ILE A 142 6.03 -2.63 -4.94
C ILE A 142 7.53 -2.53 -4.66
N VAL A 143 7.90 -2.47 -3.39
CA VAL A 143 9.29 -2.39 -2.94
C VAL A 143 9.79 -3.78 -2.60
N ASP A 144 10.76 -4.27 -3.36
CA ASP A 144 11.37 -5.58 -3.17
C ASP A 144 12.69 -5.43 -2.40
N LEU A 145 12.69 -5.89 -1.15
CA LEU A 145 13.85 -5.76 -0.26
C LEU A 145 15.01 -6.69 -0.65
N ASP A 146 14.69 -7.87 -1.15
CA ASP A 146 15.70 -8.87 -1.53
C ASP A 146 16.40 -8.46 -2.83
N ALA A 147 15.62 -7.99 -3.81
CA ALA A 147 16.13 -7.50 -5.08
C ALA A 147 16.63 -6.04 -5.03
N ARG A 148 16.36 -5.29 -3.95
CA ARG A 148 16.69 -3.87 -3.76
C ARG A 148 16.24 -3.00 -4.92
N LEU A 149 14.97 -3.16 -5.32
CA LEU A 149 14.36 -2.40 -6.41
C LEU A 149 12.92 -1.99 -6.08
N VAL A 150 12.39 -1.08 -6.90
CA VAL A 150 10.98 -0.72 -6.87
C VAL A 150 10.34 -1.09 -8.20
N GLU A 151 9.27 -1.89 -8.17
CA GLU A 151 8.37 -2.09 -9.30
C GLU A 151 7.34 -0.96 -9.28
N ARG A 152 7.38 -0.11 -10.29
CA ARG A 152 6.39 0.96 -10.45
C ARG A 152 5.36 0.56 -11.50
N TRP A 153 4.10 0.74 -11.16
CA TRP A 153 2.95 0.42 -12.00
C TRP A 153 2.06 1.65 -12.17
N LEU A 154 1.77 2.01 -13.41
CA LEU A 154 0.80 3.04 -13.75
C LEU A 154 -0.48 2.41 -14.30
N PRO A 155 -1.62 3.13 -14.35
CA PRO A 155 -2.82 2.65 -15.00
C PRO A 155 -2.55 2.22 -16.45
N GLY A 156 -2.98 1.00 -16.78
CA GLY A 156 -2.82 0.45 -18.13
C GLY A 156 -1.48 -0.21 -18.44
N ASP A 157 -0.51 -0.18 -17.53
CA ASP A 157 0.77 -0.86 -17.73
C ASP A 157 0.58 -2.39 -17.80
N GLU A 158 1.14 -3.02 -18.83
CA GLU A 158 1.22 -4.47 -18.94
C GLU A 158 2.41 -5.04 -18.15
N ARG A 159 3.44 -4.21 -17.96
CA ARG A 159 4.68 -4.55 -17.22
C ARG A 159 5.10 -3.38 -16.34
N SER A 160 5.68 -3.71 -15.18
CA SER A 160 6.25 -2.69 -14.30
C SER A 160 7.49 -2.04 -14.91
N ALA A 161 7.70 -0.77 -14.58
CA ALA A 161 9.04 -0.19 -14.64
C ALA A 161 9.82 -0.70 -13.42
N LEU A 162 10.96 -1.36 -13.67
CA LEU A 162 11.88 -1.81 -12.63
C LEU A 162 12.91 -0.70 -12.37
N LEU A 163 12.88 -0.11 -11.19
CA LEU A 163 13.74 0.99 -10.78
C LEU A 163 14.77 0.47 -9.78
N THR A 164 16.05 0.62 -10.11
CA THR A 164 17.21 0.17 -9.31
C THR A 164 18.10 1.32 -8.84
N GLU A 165 18.04 2.47 -9.52
CA GLU A 165 18.90 3.64 -9.24
C GLU A 165 18.12 4.75 -8.56
N THR A 166 17.14 5.31 -9.26
CA THR A 166 16.37 6.47 -8.79
C THR A 166 14.88 6.25 -8.95
N LEU A 167 14.13 6.44 -7.87
CA LEU A 167 12.68 6.52 -7.88
C LEU A 167 12.26 7.99 -7.98
N MET A 168 11.55 8.32 -9.06
CA MET A 168 11.04 9.67 -9.28
C MET A 168 9.51 9.64 -9.35
N TRP A 169 8.84 10.50 -8.59
CA TRP A 169 7.39 10.64 -8.58
C TRP A 169 6.99 12.10 -8.63
N HIS A 170 6.17 12.46 -9.60
CA HIS A 170 5.69 13.83 -9.77
C HIS A 170 4.16 13.85 -9.79
N PRO A 171 3.51 13.88 -8.62
CA PRO A 171 2.04 13.91 -8.53
C PRO A 171 1.48 15.25 -8.98
N PRO A 172 0.22 15.28 -9.44
CA PRO A 172 -0.45 16.51 -9.82
C PRO A 172 -0.45 17.55 -8.70
N GLY A 173 -0.13 18.80 -9.03
CA GLY A 173 -0.08 19.93 -8.11
C GLY A 173 1.24 20.12 -7.39
N ALA A 174 2.19 19.18 -7.49
CA ALA A 174 3.53 19.37 -6.97
C ALA A 174 4.35 20.34 -7.82
N SER A 175 5.16 21.19 -7.17
CA SER A 175 6.09 22.11 -7.84
C SER A 175 7.37 21.43 -8.31
N ALA A 176 7.78 20.37 -7.62
CA ALA A 176 8.96 19.58 -7.93
C ALA A 176 8.68 18.08 -7.69
N PRO A 177 9.39 17.16 -8.37
CA PRO A 177 9.23 15.73 -8.14
C PRO A 177 9.76 15.30 -6.76
N PHE A 178 9.18 14.24 -6.22
CA PHE A 178 9.83 13.40 -5.22
C PHE A 178 10.96 12.62 -5.90
N VAL A 179 12.14 12.61 -5.32
CA VAL A 179 13.31 11.88 -5.83
C VAL A 179 13.93 11.10 -4.67
N LEU A 180 14.15 9.81 -4.90
CA LEU A 180 14.81 8.92 -3.94
C LEU A 180 15.86 8.09 -4.64
N GLU A 181 17.13 8.23 -4.22
CA GLU A 181 18.24 7.40 -4.66
C GLU A 181 18.14 6.05 -3.95
N LEU A 182 17.92 4.97 -4.73
CA LEU A 182 17.53 3.67 -4.18
C LEU A 182 18.71 2.93 -3.53
N GLU A 183 19.90 2.98 -4.11
CA GLU A 183 21.07 2.30 -3.54
C GLU A 183 21.40 2.83 -2.14
N PRO A 184 21.62 4.16 -1.92
CA PRO A 184 21.85 4.69 -0.59
C PRO A 184 20.68 4.47 0.37
N PHE A 185 19.45 4.50 -0.14
CA PHE A 185 18.27 4.23 0.66
C PHE A 185 18.25 2.81 1.21
N PHE A 186 18.46 1.79 0.37
CA PHE A 186 18.48 0.40 0.80
C PHE A 186 19.67 0.08 1.69
N GLU A 187 20.85 0.66 1.40
CA GLU A 187 22.02 0.55 2.28
C GLU A 187 21.69 1.08 3.67
N ALA A 188 21.19 2.29 3.78
CA ALA A 188 20.85 2.89 5.06
C ALA A 188 19.72 2.14 5.80
N ALA A 189 18.79 1.51 5.08
CA ALA A 189 17.65 0.82 5.67
C ALA A 189 17.96 -0.61 6.11
N LEU A 190 18.86 -1.30 5.41
CA LEU A 190 19.08 -2.74 5.56
C LEU A 190 20.46 -3.09 6.14
N SER A 191 21.41 -2.14 6.18
CA SER A 191 22.73 -2.37 6.80
C SER A 191 22.63 -2.35 8.32
N ILE A 192 23.18 -3.37 8.93
CA ILE A 192 23.44 -3.41 10.38
C ILE A 192 24.76 -2.66 10.60
N HIS A 193 24.69 -1.50 11.19
CA HIS A 193 25.87 -0.76 11.67
C HIS A 193 26.21 -1.16 13.10
#